data_d0229be18c56ed2255d121da110536e9
#
_entry.id   d0229be18c56ed2255d121da110536e9
#
_cell.length_a   1.000
_cell.length_b   1.000
_cell.length_c   1.000
_cell.angle_alpha   90.00
_cell.angle_beta   90.00
_cell.angle_gamma   90.00
#
_symmetry.space_group_name_H-M   'P 1'
#
loop_
_entity.id
_entity.type
_entity.pdbx_description
1 polymer ?
#
loop_
_entity_poly.entity_id
_entity_poly.type
_entity_poly.pdbx_seq_one_letter_code
_entity_poly.pdbx_strand_id
1 'polypeptide(L)'
;MEGDHIKINKWLLPFSWLYGLGVRLRNELFELNILKSRQFDIPVISVGNITVGGSGKTPHVEYLIRLLKDKMKVAVLSRGYKRKSCGYVLANENTPMREIGDEPYQMKTKFPDIRVAVDKKRCEGIDRLTSDEETKDTDVILLDDAFQHRYVHPGINILLVDYHRLIIYDKLLPAGRLREPLSGKNRADIVIITKCPKSLNPIDYRVLSKAMELYPFQQLYFTTLDYCDLEPIFSKGRNIPLTEIRGKNILLLAGIMSPKQLELDLNSFTGNNALTTLSFQDHHAFTTKDIHRINETFAKMPEPKLIVTTEKDKARLVDIDKLSDEVKENIYALPIKVSFMLDKEETFNQKIISYVRKNSRNSILAKREDDHKSKDSHHSGHRPRTISFRDNR
;
A
#
# COMPACT_ATOMS: atom_id res chain seq x y z
N MET A 1 1.85 -8.03 -26.27
CA MET A 1 2.36 -7.35 -25.09
C MET A 1 3.38 -6.30 -25.51
N GLU A 2 2.93 -5.08 -25.75
CA GLU A 2 3.81 -3.92 -25.85
C GLU A 2 4.13 -3.47 -24.41
N GLY A 3 5.01 -4.23 -23.76
CA GLY A 3 5.60 -3.74 -22.51
C GLY A 3 6.52 -2.59 -22.86
N ASP A 4 6.33 -1.43 -22.23
CA ASP A 4 7.36 -0.40 -22.20
C ASP A 4 8.70 -1.07 -21.96
N HIS A 5 9.61 -1.00 -22.93
CA HIS A 5 10.90 -1.65 -22.84
C HIS A 5 11.58 -1.24 -21.54
N ILE A 6 11.71 -2.18 -20.61
CA ILE A 6 12.38 -1.94 -19.33
C ILE A 6 13.81 -1.49 -19.67
N LYS A 7 14.06 -0.20 -19.53
CA LYS A 7 15.40 0.34 -19.79
C LYS A 7 16.34 -0.13 -18.69
N ILE A 8 17.21 -1.07 -19.04
CA ILE A 8 18.29 -1.56 -18.18
C ILE A 8 19.58 -0.88 -18.60
N ASN A 9 20.25 -0.22 -17.65
CA ASN A 9 21.56 0.36 -17.90
C ASN A 9 22.64 -0.72 -17.80
N LYS A 10 23.03 -1.26 -18.96
CA LYS A 10 24.00 -2.37 -19.01
C LYS A 10 25.35 -2.03 -18.38
N TRP A 11 25.79 -0.77 -18.44
CA TRP A 11 27.06 -0.31 -17.84
C TRP A 11 27.06 -0.40 -16.31
N LEU A 12 25.90 -0.38 -15.69
CA LEU A 12 25.76 -0.48 -14.25
C LEU A 12 25.59 -1.93 -13.74
N LEU A 13 25.58 -2.93 -14.62
CA LEU A 13 25.44 -4.33 -14.24
C LEU A 13 26.48 -4.82 -13.21
N PRO A 14 27.79 -4.47 -13.31
CA PRO A 14 28.77 -4.88 -12.30
C PRO A 14 28.42 -4.35 -10.91
N PHE A 15 27.96 -3.11 -10.82
CA PHE A 15 27.51 -2.51 -9.55
C PHE A 15 26.22 -3.17 -9.02
N SER A 16 25.33 -3.57 -9.92
CA SER A 16 24.13 -4.34 -9.54
C SER A 16 24.47 -5.71 -8.99
N TRP A 17 25.50 -6.35 -9.52
CA TRP A 17 25.97 -7.62 -8.99
C TRP A 17 26.52 -7.46 -7.57
N LEU A 18 27.35 -6.45 -7.33
CA LEU A 18 27.90 -6.14 -6.00
C LEU A 18 26.77 -5.78 -5.00
N TYR A 19 25.82 -4.93 -5.41
CA TYR A 19 24.62 -4.62 -4.63
C TYR A 19 23.84 -5.90 -4.30
N GLY A 20 23.65 -6.76 -5.31
CA GLY A 20 22.93 -8.02 -5.17
C GLY A 20 23.60 -8.99 -4.20
N LEU A 21 24.94 -9.02 -4.17
CA LEU A 21 25.68 -9.83 -3.20
C LEU A 21 25.41 -9.37 -1.77
N GLY A 22 25.43 -8.07 -1.50
CA GLY A 22 25.13 -7.51 -0.18
C GLY A 22 23.68 -7.81 0.26
N VAL A 23 22.70 -7.66 -0.66
CA VAL A 23 21.30 -7.98 -0.37
C VAL A 23 21.09 -9.48 -0.14
N ARG A 24 21.73 -10.35 -0.94
CA ARG A 24 21.68 -11.80 -0.74
C ARG A 24 22.26 -12.21 0.62
N LEU A 25 23.45 -11.71 0.94
CA LEU A 25 24.07 -11.99 2.25
C LEU A 25 23.14 -11.58 3.40
N ARG A 26 22.58 -10.38 3.35
CA ARG A 26 21.59 -9.95 4.36
C ARG A 26 20.39 -10.89 4.43
N ASN A 27 19.86 -11.33 3.30
CA ASN A 27 18.72 -12.24 3.26
C ASN A 27 19.07 -13.62 3.83
N GLU A 28 20.26 -14.17 3.51
CA GLU A 28 20.75 -15.43 4.09
C GLU A 28 20.90 -15.34 5.61
N LEU A 29 21.37 -14.21 6.16
CA LEU A 29 21.46 -14.02 7.60
C LEU A 29 20.07 -14.09 8.29
N PHE A 30 18.99 -13.70 7.60
CA PHE A 30 17.62 -13.92 8.09
C PHE A 30 17.18 -15.37 7.95
N GLU A 31 17.49 -16.06 6.85
CA GLU A 31 17.14 -17.48 6.66
C GLU A 31 17.86 -18.37 7.68
N LEU A 32 19.11 -18.05 8.01
CA LEU A 32 19.90 -18.74 9.04
C LEU A 32 19.54 -18.31 10.47
N ASN A 33 18.51 -17.46 10.67
CA ASN A 33 18.10 -16.91 11.96
C ASN A 33 19.22 -16.16 12.75
N ILE A 34 20.30 -15.74 12.07
CA ILE A 34 21.34 -14.87 12.65
C ILE A 34 20.72 -13.47 12.87
N LEU A 35 20.02 -12.95 11.87
CA LEU A 35 19.13 -11.80 12.04
C LEU A 35 17.73 -12.33 12.35
N LYS A 36 17.19 -11.93 13.52
CA LYS A 36 15.91 -12.46 14.00
C LYS A 36 14.75 -11.64 13.44
N SER A 37 13.72 -12.34 12.94
CA SER A 37 12.41 -11.78 12.64
C SER A 37 11.50 -11.99 13.85
N ARG A 38 10.71 -10.96 14.20
CA ARG A 38 9.77 -11.02 15.32
C ARG A 38 8.34 -11.16 14.82
N GLN A 39 7.61 -12.10 15.39
CA GLN A 39 6.17 -12.25 15.23
C GLN A 39 5.46 -11.56 16.41
N PHE A 40 4.24 -11.09 16.20
CA PHE A 40 3.46 -10.34 17.18
C PHE A 40 2.12 -11.02 17.44
N ASP A 41 1.60 -10.88 18.65
CA ASP A 41 0.30 -11.44 19.08
C ASP A 41 -0.91 -10.63 18.52
N ILE A 42 -0.69 -9.73 17.60
CA ILE A 42 -1.70 -8.99 16.87
C ILE A 42 -1.59 -9.33 15.38
N PRO A 43 -2.71 -9.41 14.64
CA PRO A 43 -2.66 -9.56 13.19
C PRO A 43 -1.86 -8.43 12.52
N VAL A 44 -0.82 -8.79 11.78
CA VAL A 44 0.00 -7.87 11.00
C VAL A 44 -0.09 -8.26 9.54
N ILE A 45 -0.49 -7.32 8.70
CA ILE A 45 -0.54 -7.45 7.23
C ILE A 45 0.47 -6.48 6.63
N SER A 46 1.43 -7.00 5.87
CA SER A 46 2.43 -6.19 5.17
C SER A 46 2.02 -5.99 3.73
N VAL A 47 2.06 -4.76 3.26
CA VAL A 47 1.91 -4.39 1.84
C VAL A 47 3.21 -3.74 1.37
N GLY A 48 3.77 -4.27 0.29
CA GLY A 48 5.00 -3.70 -0.23
C GLY A 48 5.34 -4.21 -1.63
N ASN A 49 6.52 -3.85 -2.10
CA ASN A 49 7.03 -4.27 -3.39
C ASN A 49 8.53 -4.52 -3.31
N ILE A 50 9.11 -5.15 -4.34
CA ILE A 50 10.57 -5.34 -4.46
C ILE A 50 11.22 -4.42 -5.50
N THR A 51 10.49 -3.43 -6.00
CA THR A 51 10.98 -2.47 -7.01
C THR A 51 11.02 -1.06 -6.43
N VAL A 52 11.85 -0.20 -7.01
CA VAL A 52 11.74 1.25 -6.82
C VAL A 52 10.67 1.77 -7.78
N GLY A 53 9.72 2.54 -7.25
CA GLY A 53 8.68 3.17 -8.06
C GLY A 53 7.27 2.97 -7.52
N GLY A 54 6.32 3.58 -8.18
CA GLY A 54 4.91 3.57 -7.80
C GLY A 54 4.19 2.29 -8.19
N SER A 55 4.33 1.23 -7.41
CA SER A 55 3.61 -0.05 -7.63
C SER A 55 2.15 -0.05 -7.15
N GLY A 56 1.60 1.09 -6.76
CA GLY A 56 0.23 1.18 -6.27
C GLY A 56 0.07 0.82 -4.78
N LYS A 57 1.10 0.95 -3.95
CA LYS A 57 1.04 0.63 -2.51
C LYS A 57 -0.06 1.37 -1.79
N THR A 58 -0.06 2.69 -1.85
CA THR A 58 -1.03 3.53 -1.14
C THR A 58 -2.48 3.16 -1.48
N PRO A 59 -2.90 3.01 -2.75
CA PRO A 59 -4.26 2.57 -3.09
C PRO A 59 -4.61 1.19 -2.51
N HIS A 60 -3.67 0.25 -2.45
CA HIS A 60 -3.94 -1.07 -1.89
C HIS A 60 -4.00 -1.07 -0.36
N VAL A 61 -3.19 -0.25 0.32
CA VAL A 61 -3.34 -0.03 1.76
C VAL A 61 -4.67 0.65 2.06
N GLU A 62 -5.08 1.66 1.29
CA GLU A 62 -6.39 2.30 1.42
C GLU A 62 -7.56 1.33 1.16
N TYR A 63 -7.40 0.39 0.22
CA TYR A 63 -8.37 -0.67 0.00
C TYR A 63 -8.55 -1.54 1.25
N LEU A 64 -7.43 -1.97 1.88
CA LEU A 64 -7.47 -2.76 3.12
C LEU A 64 -8.06 -1.96 4.28
N ILE A 65 -7.77 -0.67 4.38
CA ILE A 65 -8.38 0.22 5.38
C ILE A 65 -9.90 0.22 5.22
N ARG A 66 -10.43 0.47 4.00
CA ARG A 66 -11.87 0.47 3.73
C ARG A 66 -12.52 -0.89 4.04
N LEU A 67 -11.83 -1.98 3.73
CA LEU A 67 -12.33 -3.35 3.99
C LEU A 67 -12.50 -3.63 5.48
N LEU A 68 -11.61 -3.06 6.32
CA LEU A 68 -11.49 -3.47 7.73
C LEU A 68 -12.07 -2.44 8.72
N LYS A 69 -11.99 -1.12 8.42
CA LYS A 69 -12.22 -0.03 9.38
C LYS A 69 -13.63 -0.03 10.04
N ASP A 70 -14.65 -0.49 9.32
CA ASP A 70 -16.01 -0.48 9.83
C ASP A 70 -16.29 -1.62 10.83
N LYS A 71 -15.39 -2.59 10.91
CA LYS A 71 -15.55 -3.80 11.75
C LYS A 71 -14.43 -3.99 12.76
N MET A 72 -13.31 -3.28 12.59
CA MET A 72 -12.06 -3.49 13.34
C MET A 72 -11.32 -2.17 13.55
N LYS A 73 -10.62 -2.03 14.66
CA LYS A 73 -9.74 -0.89 14.94
C LYS A 73 -8.41 -1.07 14.20
N VAL A 74 -8.32 -0.40 13.06
CA VAL A 74 -7.17 -0.50 12.14
C VAL A 74 -6.09 0.50 12.54
N ALA A 75 -4.85 0.05 12.57
CA ALA A 75 -3.68 0.92 12.60
C ALA A 75 -2.84 0.73 11.33
N VAL A 76 -2.32 1.82 10.78
CA VAL A 76 -1.32 1.82 9.71
C VAL A 76 0.02 2.25 10.30
N LEU A 77 1.06 1.46 10.02
CA LEU A 77 2.42 1.79 10.41
C LEU A 77 3.31 1.91 9.16
N SER A 78 3.72 3.14 8.86
CA SER A 78 4.59 3.46 7.73
C SER A 78 6.00 3.88 8.19
N ARG A 79 6.92 3.99 7.25
CA ARG A 79 8.26 4.54 7.51
C ARG A 79 8.27 6.06 7.69
N GLY A 80 7.30 6.73 7.08
CA GLY A 80 7.33 8.18 6.95
C GLY A 80 8.48 8.62 6.04
N TYR A 81 8.40 8.29 4.75
CA TYR A 81 9.44 8.68 3.79
C TYR A 81 9.55 10.21 3.70
N LYS A 82 10.79 10.74 3.72
CA LYS A 82 11.13 12.18 3.72
C LYS A 82 10.55 13.00 4.89
N ARG A 83 10.03 12.37 5.95
CA ARG A 83 9.60 13.10 7.14
C ARG A 83 10.77 13.78 7.86
N LYS A 84 10.50 14.87 8.58
CA LYS A 84 11.50 15.58 9.39
C LYS A 84 11.61 15.04 10.83
N SER A 85 10.55 14.41 11.33
CA SER A 85 10.54 13.82 12.68
C SER A 85 11.41 12.56 12.78
N CYS A 86 11.81 12.21 14.00
CA CYS A 86 12.56 11.00 14.32
C CYS A 86 11.76 10.13 15.30
N GLY A 87 12.08 8.80 15.32
CA GLY A 87 11.41 7.85 16.22
C GLY A 87 9.95 7.59 15.87
N TYR A 88 9.19 7.12 16.83
CA TYR A 88 7.77 6.87 16.71
C TYR A 88 6.96 8.16 16.78
N VAL A 89 6.02 8.34 15.86
CA VAL A 89 5.03 9.43 15.89
C VAL A 89 3.66 8.84 15.57
N LEU A 90 2.70 9.02 16.47
CA LEU A 90 1.29 8.75 16.23
C LEU A 90 0.64 10.03 15.68
N ALA A 91 0.05 9.93 14.49
CA ALA A 91 -0.60 11.06 13.85
C ALA A 91 -1.97 11.37 14.47
N ASN A 92 -2.21 12.62 14.78
CA ASN A 92 -3.52 13.19 15.09
C ASN A 92 -4.02 14.08 13.94
N GLU A 93 -5.17 14.70 14.09
CA GLU A 93 -5.78 15.57 13.07
C GLU A 93 -4.94 16.80 12.72
N ASN A 94 -4.14 17.29 13.67
CA ASN A 94 -3.31 18.48 13.51
C ASN A 94 -1.84 18.15 13.13
N THR A 95 -1.49 16.88 12.98
CA THR A 95 -0.12 16.48 12.68
C THR A 95 0.24 16.90 11.26
N PRO A 96 1.22 17.78 11.06
CA PRO A 96 1.55 18.28 9.74
C PRO A 96 2.24 17.20 8.88
N MET A 97 2.05 17.27 7.56
CA MET A 97 2.62 16.34 6.60
C MET A 97 4.15 16.19 6.75
N ARG A 98 4.87 17.28 7.07
CA ARG A 98 6.33 17.26 7.26
C ARG A 98 6.80 16.35 8.39
N GLU A 99 5.94 16.02 9.37
CA GLU A 99 6.28 15.18 10.51
C GLU A 99 6.07 13.70 10.25
N ILE A 100 5.14 13.34 9.39
CA ILE A 100 4.79 11.95 9.12
C ILE A 100 5.07 11.50 7.69
N GLY A 101 5.22 12.44 6.74
CA GLY A 101 5.41 12.18 5.30
C GLY A 101 4.10 12.14 4.52
N ASP A 102 4.20 12.25 3.21
CA ASP A 102 3.07 12.42 2.29
C ASP A 102 2.02 11.30 2.39
N GLU A 103 2.46 10.04 2.29
CA GLU A 103 1.57 8.89 2.24
C GLU A 103 0.81 8.66 3.55
N PRO A 104 1.45 8.66 4.73
CA PRO A 104 0.74 8.60 6.01
C PRO A 104 -0.20 9.79 6.24
N TYR A 105 0.20 11.00 5.81
CA TYR A 105 -0.64 12.18 5.88
C TYR A 105 -1.91 12.03 5.03
N GLN A 106 -1.76 11.58 3.78
CA GLN A 106 -2.90 11.27 2.90
C GLN A 106 -3.85 10.26 3.55
N MET A 107 -3.33 9.17 4.12
CA MET A 107 -4.14 8.14 4.77
C MET A 107 -4.87 8.70 6.00
N LYS A 108 -4.21 9.52 6.85
CA LYS A 108 -4.83 10.11 8.04
C LYS A 108 -5.93 11.12 7.66
N THR A 109 -5.68 11.95 6.66
CA THR A 109 -6.67 12.93 6.18
C THR A 109 -7.89 12.25 5.55
N LYS A 110 -7.68 11.17 4.79
CA LYS A 110 -8.75 10.44 4.10
C LYS A 110 -9.55 9.53 5.03
N PHE A 111 -8.91 9.03 6.09
CA PHE A 111 -9.49 8.12 7.08
C PHE A 111 -9.19 8.64 8.50
N PRO A 112 -9.89 9.67 8.97
CA PRO A 112 -9.61 10.28 10.28
C PRO A 112 -9.79 9.31 11.44
N ASP A 113 -10.68 8.32 11.31
CA ASP A 113 -11.01 7.36 12.36
C ASP A 113 -9.96 6.26 12.59
N ILE A 114 -9.00 6.08 11.66
CA ILE A 114 -7.95 5.09 11.83
C ILE A 114 -6.75 5.67 12.58
N ARG A 115 -5.94 4.78 13.13
CA ARG A 115 -4.65 5.11 13.71
C ARG A 115 -3.58 5.09 12.64
N VAL A 116 -2.83 6.16 12.49
CA VAL A 116 -1.70 6.24 11.56
C VAL A 116 -0.45 6.56 12.37
N ALA A 117 0.53 5.69 12.33
CA ALA A 117 1.80 5.88 13.00
C ALA A 117 2.97 5.73 12.02
N VAL A 118 4.08 6.38 12.35
CA VAL A 118 5.31 6.28 11.58
C VAL A 118 6.49 5.97 12.47
N ASP A 119 7.30 5.00 12.05
CA ASP A 119 8.58 4.66 12.68
C ASP A 119 9.48 3.94 11.66
N LYS A 120 10.79 4.19 11.70
CA LYS A 120 11.77 3.41 10.92
C LYS A 120 11.92 1.99 11.46
N LYS A 121 11.82 1.83 12.78
CA LYS A 121 11.92 0.56 13.50
C LYS A 121 10.53 -0.03 13.71
N ARG A 122 10.01 -0.76 12.70
CA ARG A 122 8.63 -1.28 12.72
C ARG A 122 8.30 -2.11 13.96
N CYS A 123 9.27 -2.85 14.51
CA CYS A 123 9.05 -3.62 15.75
C CYS A 123 8.71 -2.70 16.92
N GLU A 124 9.47 -1.60 17.12
CA GLU A 124 9.18 -0.62 18.16
C GLU A 124 7.84 0.08 17.91
N GLY A 125 7.54 0.42 16.65
CA GLY A 125 6.25 0.99 16.28
C GLY A 125 5.06 0.07 16.57
N ILE A 126 5.20 -1.24 16.33
CA ILE A 126 4.16 -2.23 16.67
C ILE A 126 4.02 -2.33 18.20
N ASP A 127 5.14 -2.40 18.93
CA ASP A 127 5.11 -2.45 20.40
C ASP A 127 4.35 -1.23 20.97
N ARG A 128 4.65 -0.01 20.49
CA ARG A 128 3.95 1.21 20.90
C ARG A 128 2.45 1.16 20.57
N LEU A 129 2.09 0.79 19.34
CA LEU A 129 0.69 0.66 18.91
C LEU A 129 -0.10 -0.37 19.75
N THR A 130 0.57 -1.34 20.37
CA THR A 130 -0.08 -2.39 21.14
C THR A 130 -0.02 -2.19 22.65
N SER A 131 0.81 -1.26 23.13
CA SER A 131 1.00 -0.97 24.57
C SER A 131 0.49 0.38 25.02
N ASP A 132 0.56 1.42 24.16
CA ASP A 132 0.17 2.78 24.54
C ASP A 132 -1.35 2.86 24.77
N GLU A 133 -1.80 3.55 25.80
CA GLU A 133 -3.19 3.64 26.25
C GLU A 133 -4.18 4.04 25.12
N GLU A 134 -3.76 4.95 24.23
CA GLU A 134 -4.60 5.43 23.13
C GLU A 134 -4.78 4.41 22.00
N THR A 135 -3.90 3.39 21.91
CA THR A 135 -3.84 2.50 20.76
C THR A 135 -3.86 1.02 21.12
N LYS A 136 -3.77 0.66 22.39
CA LYS A 136 -3.71 -0.74 22.88
C LYS A 136 -4.88 -1.62 22.44
N ASP A 137 -6.01 -1.04 22.09
CA ASP A 137 -7.21 -1.71 21.59
C ASP A 137 -7.22 -1.87 20.06
N THR A 138 -6.08 -1.67 19.38
CA THR A 138 -5.91 -1.97 17.95
C THR A 138 -6.14 -3.46 17.69
N ASP A 139 -6.94 -3.77 16.65
CA ASP A 139 -7.27 -5.15 16.25
C ASP A 139 -6.34 -5.67 15.15
N VAL A 140 -5.84 -4.79 14.28
CA VAL A 140 -4.99 -5.15 13.13
C VAL A 140 -4.03 -4.02 12.78
N ILE A 141 -2.80 -4.38 12.40
CA ILE A 141 -1.79 -3.44 11.94
C ILE A 141 -1.47 -3.70 10.46
N LEU A 142 -1.64 -2.67 9.64
CA LEU A 142 -1.22 -2.65 8.24
C LEU A 142 0.16 -2.00 8.15
N LEU A 143 1.15 -2.74 7.64
CA LEU A 143 2.49 -2.20 7.40
C LEU A 143 2.59 -1.70 5.96
N ASP A 144 2.82 -0.41 5.82
CA ASP A 144 3.04 0.21 4.52
C ASP A 144 4.53 0.22 4.14
N ASP A 145 4.82 -0.15 2.88
CA ASP A 145 6.17 -0.30 2.28
C ASP A 145 7.15 -1.08 3.19
N ALA A 146 6.71 -2.24 3.68
CA ALA A 146 7.47 -3.00 4.65
C ALA A 146 8.05 -4.33 4.14
N PHE A 147 7.93 -4.66 2.85
CA PHE A 147 8.36 -5.94 2.29
C PHE A 147 9.86 -6.23 2.52
N GLN A 148 10.72 -5.21 2.52
CA GLN A 148 12.14 -5.31 2.85
C GLN A 148 12.44 -5.29 4.35
N HIS A 149 11.44 -4.99 5.21
CA HIS A 149 11.66 -4.88 6.65
C HIS A 149 11.49 -6.23 7.36
N ARG A 150 12.44 -7.14 7.11
CA ARG A 150 12.41 -8.55 7.55
C ARG A 150 12.48 -8.76 9.07
N TYR A 151 12.74 -7.71 9.86
CA TYR A 151 12.69 -7.80 11.33
C TYR A 151 11.27 -8.04 11.88
N VAL A 152 10.23 -7.70 11.11
CA VAL A 152 8.84 -8.09 11.40
C VAL A 152 8.48 -9.27 10.50
N HIS A 153 7.92 -10.31 11.11
CA HIS A 153 7.30 -11.43 10.39
C HIS A 153 5.79 -11.20 10.37
N PRO A 154 5.21 -10.67 9.27
CA PRO A 154 3.77 -10.47 9.17
C PRO A 154 3.06 -11.81 9.01
N GLY A 155 1.80 -11.88 9.39
CA GLY A 155 1.02 -13.08 9.17
C GLY A 155 0.41 -13.17 7.77
N ILE A 156 0.30 -12.03 7.06
CA ILE A 156 0.06 -11.97 5.61
C ILE A 156 1.02 -10.97 5.02
N ASN A 157 1.77 -11.41 4.02
CA ASN A 157 2.72 -10.57 3.29
C ASN A 157 2.27 -10.41 1.83
N ILE A 158 1.86 -9.20 1.46
CA ILE A 158 1.33 -8.86 0.12
C ILE A 158 2.42 -8.20 -0.70
N LEU A 159 2.78 -8.83 -1.82
CA LEU A 159 3.71 -8.31 -2.80
C LEU A 159 2.96 -7.69 -3.97
N LEU A 160 3.19 -6.40 -4.22
CA LEU A 160 2.65 -5.70 -5.37
C LEU A 160 3.66 -5.68 -6.52
N VAL A 161 3.19 -6.02 -7.71
CA VAL A 161 3.96 -6.07 -8.95
C VAL A 161 3.27 -5.18 -9.99
N ASP A 162 3.94 -4.17 -10.50
CA ASP A 162 3.39 -3.30 -11.54
C ASP A 162 3.31 -4.06 -12.88
N TYR A 163 2.13 -4.10 -13.51
CA TYR A 163 1.91 -4.74 -14.81
C TYR A 163 2.82 -4.19 -15.90
N HIS A 164 3.03 -2.87 -15.91
CA HIS A 164 3.89 -2.21 -16.90
C HIS A 164 5.38 -2.44 -16.67
N ARG A 165 5.74 -3.00 -15.50
CA ARG A 165 7.12 -3.30 -15.13
C ARG A 165 7.21 -4.57 -14.30
N LEU A 166 6.99 -5.70 -14.95
CA LEU A 166 7.05 -7.00 -14.29
C LEU A 166 8.45 -7.27 -13.72
N ILE A 167 8.49 -7.70 -12.46
CA ILE A 167 9.73 -7.97 -11.73
C ILE A 167 10.64 -9.01 -12.38
N ILE A 168 10.05 -9.93 -13.15
CA ILE A 168 10.74 -11.02 -13.84
C ILE A 168 11.66 -10.53 -14.98
N TYR A 169 11.37 -9.37 -15.56
CA TYR A 169 12.18 -8.77 -16.64
C TYR A 169 13.11 -7.68 -16.15
N ASP A 170 13.08 -7.33 -14.85
CA ASP A 170 13.88 -6.25 -14.30
C ASP A 170 15.19 -6.75 -13.68
N LYS A 171 16.10 -5.84 -13.42
CA LYS A 171 17.41 -6.09 -12.81
C LYS A 171 17.55 -5.32 -11.49
N LEU A 172 18.49 -5.76 -10.67
CA LEU A 172 18.81 -5.10 -9.42
C LEU A 172 19.31 -3.67 -9.64
N LEU A 173 19.11 -2.82 -8.63
CA LEU A 173 19.76 -1.51 -8.56
C LEU A 173 21.29 -1.64 -8.67
N PRO A 174 21.99 -0.70 -9.30
CA PRO A 174 21.47 0.47 -10.01
C PRO A 174 21.14 0.26 -11.49
N ALA A 175 21.40 -0.92 -12.10
CA ALA A 175 21.16 -1.19 -13.52
C ALA A 175 19.67 -1.28 -13.86
N GLY A 176 18.85 -1.84 -12.99
CA GLY A 176 17.40 -1.89 -13.04
C GLY A 176 16.77 -1.19 -11.84
N ARG A 177 15.56 -1.62 -11.44
CA ARG A 177 14.82 -1.04 -10.31
C ARG A 177 14.53 -2.04 -9.18
N LEU A 178 15.02 -3.27 -9.25
CA LEU A 178 14.82 -4.23 -8.16
C LEU A 178 15.66 -3.83 -6.93
N ARG A 179 15.00 -3.70 -5.78
CA ARG A 179 15.60 -3.44 -4.46
C ARG A 179 16.21 -4.72 -3.87
N GLU A 180 15.74 -5.89 -4.32
CA GLU A 180 16.19 -7.20 -3.87
C GLU A 180 16.05 -8.25 -4.99
N PRO A 181 16.73 -9.40 -4.91
CA PRO A 181 16.63 -10.46 -5.92
C PRO A 181 15.19 -10.93 -6.12
N LEU A 182 14.88 -11.46 -7.30
CA LEU A 182 13.57 -11.99 -7.65
C LEU A 182 13.08 -13.07 -6.67
N SER A 183 14.00 -13.84 -6.07
CA SER A 183 13.68 -14.80 -5.01
C SER A 183 12.99 -14.17 -3.80
N GLY A 184 13.10 -12.85 -3.61
CA GLY A 184 12.35 -12.14 -2.58
C GLY A 184 10.84 -12.34 -2.67
N LYS A 185 10.28 -12.56 -3.88
CA LYS A 185 8.86 -12.86 -4.08
C LYS A 185 8.38 -14.11 -3.32
N ASN A 186 9.30 -15.02 -3.02
CA ASN A 186 8.97 -16.30 -2.36
C ASN A 186 8.47 -16.11 -0.90
N ARG A 187 8.71 -14.93 -0.32
CA ARG A 187 8.20 -14.58 1.03
C ARG A 187 6.77 -14.05 1.03
N ALA A 188 6.19 -13.81 -0.14
CA ALA A 188 4.83 -13.33 -0.24
C ALA A 188 3.82 -14.47 -0.04
N ASP A 189 2.75 -14.23 0.69
CA ASP A 189 1.57 -15.11 0.74
C ASP A 189 0.61 -14.77 -0.41
N ILE A 190 0.56 -13.49 -0.75
CA ILE A 190 -0.28 -12.95 -1.80
C ILE A 190 0.58 -12.10 -2.74
N VAL A 191 0.48 -12.35 -4.03
CA VAL A 191 1.06 -11.52 -5.08
C VAL A 191 -0.08 -10.86 -5.84
N ILE A 192 0.01 -9.54 -6.02
CA ILE A 192 -0.99 -8.78 -6.79
C ILE A 192 -0.28 -8.10 -7.94
N ILE A 193 -0.66 -8.45 -9.17
CA ILE A 193 -0.25 -7.69 -10.35
C ILE A 193 -1.20 -6.49 -10.45
N THR A 194 -0.63 -5.31 -10.30
CA THR A 194 -1.36 -4.04 -10.16
C THR A 194 -1.37 -3.26 -11.47
N LYS A 195 -2.31 -2.32 -11.61
CA LYS A 195 -2.44 -1.43 -12.78
C LYS A 195 -2.63 -2.21 -14.09
N CYS A 196 -3.29 -3.34 -14.01
CA CYS A 196 -3.64 -4.09 -15.20
C CYS A 196 -4.61 -3.28 -16.07
N PRO A 197 -4.45 -3.30 -17.40
CA PRO A 197 -5.44 -2.74 -18.30
C PRO A 197 -6.73 -3.56 -18.21
N LYS A 198 -7.89 -2.88 -18.31
CA LYS A 198 -9.20 -3.53 -18.25
C LYS A 198 -9.44 -4.51 -19.40
N SER A 199 -8.68 -4.38 -20.48
CA SER A 199 -8.77 -5.17 -21.71
C SER A 199 -7.90 -6.43 -21.71
N LEU A 200 -7.39 -6.89 -20.55
CA LEU A 200 -6.61 -8.13 -20.49
C LEU A 200 -7.43 -9.34 -20.94
N ASN A 201 -6.84 -10.13 -21.85
CA ASN A 201 -7.45 -11.35 -22.35
C ASN A 201 -7.14 -12.57 -21.45
N PRO A 202 -7.95 -13.64 -21.50
CA PRO A 202 -7.69 -14.86 -20.73
C PRO A 202 -6.30 -15.47 -20.95
N ILE A 203 -5.74 -15.31 -22.15
CA ILE A 203 -4.38 -15.77 -22.49
C ILE A 203 -3.33 -14.97 -21.72
N ASP A 204 -3.50 -13.64 -21.59
CA ASP A 204 -2.56 -12.77 -20.87
C ASP A 204 -2.47 -13.17 -19.39
N TYR A 205 -3.61 -13.46 -18.74
CA TYR A 205 -3.62 -13.96 -17.37
C TYR A 205 -2.84 -15.26 -17.19
N ARG A 206 -2.97 -16.20 -18.13
CA ARG A 206 -2.23 -17.48 -18.10
C ARG A 206 -0.74 -17.26 -18.28
N VAL A 207 -0.35 -16.40 -19.22
CA VAL A 207 1.06 -16.06 -19.48
C VAL A 207 1.68 -15.40 -18.26
N LEU A 208 1.01 -14.41 -17.67
CA LEU A 208 1.48 -13.71 -16.47
C LEU A 208 1.58 -14.66 -15.28
N SER A 209 0.57 -15.50 -15.05
CA SER A 209 0.57 -16.48 -13.97
C SER A 209 1.73 -17.46 -14.08
N LYS A 210 1.97 -18.00 -15.30
CA LYS A 210 3.09 -18.90 -15.55
C LYS A 210 4.44 -18.20 -15.39
N ALA A 211 4.56 -16.98 -15.91
CA ALA A 211 5.80 -16.22 -15.86
C ALA A 211 6.21 -15.81 -14.42
N MET A 212 5.24 -15.66 -13.54
CA MET A 212 5.52 -15.32 -12.12
C MET A 212 6.12 -16.49 -11.33
N GLU A 213 5.95 -17.74 -11.78
CA GLU A 213 6.52 -18.95 -11.13
C GLU A 213 6.30 -18.94 -9.61
N LEU A 214 5.05 -18.86 -9.19
CA LEU A 214 4.69 -18.81 -7.78
C LEU A 214 4.61 -20.22 -7.18
N TYR A 215 4.89 -20.34 -5.89
CA TYR A 215 4.68 -21.57 -5.15
C TYR A 215 3.19 -21.87 -4.95
N PRO A 216 2.78 -23.13 -4.74
CA PRO A 216 1.37 -23.51 -4.58
C PRO A 216 0.63 -22.84 -3.41
N PHE A 217 1.34 -22.40 -2.38
CA PHE A 217 0.75 -21.69 -1.23
C PHE A 217 0.49 -20.21 -1.51
N GLN A 218 1.16 -19.63 -2.52
CA GLN A 218 1.02 -18.23 -2.89
C GLN A 218 -0.23 -18.02 -3.75
N GLN A 219 -0.97 -16.97 -3.46
CA GLN A 219 -2.15 -16.60 -4.23
C GLN A 219 -1.83 -15.41 -5.15
N LEU A 220 -2.26 -15.53 -6.40
CA LEU A 220 -2.10 -14.48 -7.41
C LEU A 220 -3.43 -13.78 -7.67
N TYR A 221 -3.40 -12.45 -7.59
CA TYR A 221 -4.52 -11.59 -7.95
C TYR A 221 -4.09 -10.56 -8.99
N PHE A 222 -5.07 -10.01 -9.68
CA PHE A 222 -4.90 -8.95 -10.67
C PHE A 222 -5.82 -7.79 -10.28
N THR A 223 -5.28 -6.57 -10.32
CA THR A 223 -6.04 -5.37 -10.00
C THR A 223 -5.83 -4.31 -11.06
N THR A 224 -6.88 -3.53 -11.30
CA THR A 224 -6.84 -2.29 -12.06
C THR A 224 -7.05 -1.11 -11.13
N LEU A 225 -6.78 0.09 -11.61
CA LEU A 225 -7.11 1.33 -10.93
C LEU A 225 -8.27 1.99 -11.65
N ASP A 226 -9.34 2.23 -10.93
CA ASP A 226 -10.49 2.99 -11.41
C ASP A 226 -10.41 4.42 -10.90
N TYR A 227 -10.74 5.36 -11.75
CA TYR A 227 -10.89 6.75 -11.36
C TYR A 227 -12.27 6.98 -10.75
N CYS A 228 -12.30 7.74 -9.65
CA CYS A 228 -13.53 8.20 -9.02
C CYS A 228 -13.92 9.59 -9.53
N ASP A 229 -15.05 10.11 -9.05
CA ASP A 229 -15.44 11.48 -9.31
C ASP A 229 -14.42 12.46 -8.77
N LEU A 230 -14.25 13.59 -9.45
CA LEU A 230 -13.34 14.65 -9.03
C LEU A 230 -13.83 15.27 -7.73
N GLU A 231 -12.94 15.38 -6.74
CA GLU A 231 -13.20 16.00 -5.45
C GLU A 231 -12.62 17.42 -5.38
N PRO A 232 -13.39 18.44 -4.99
CA PRO A 232 -12.84 19.79 -4.81
C PRO A 232 -11.78 19.81 -3.70
N ILE A 233 -10.73 20.62 -3.87
CA ILE A 233 -9.65 20.70 -2.88
C ILE A 233 -9.92 21.79 -1.83
N PHE A 234 -10.28 22.98 -2.24
CA PHE A 234 -10.45 24.14 -1.37
C PHE A 234 -11.92 24.57 -1.19
N SER A 235 -12.75 24.35 -2.21
CA SER A 235 -14.16 24.76 -2.17
C SER A 235 -15.03 23.69 -1.51
N LYS A 236 -16.17 24.11 -0.94
CA LYS A 236 -17.24 23.20 -0.51
C LYS A 236 -18.13 22.78 -1.70
N GLY A 237 -17.58 22.78 -2.92
CA GLY A 237 -18.27 22.40 -4.14
C GLY A 237 -18.66 20.92 -4.15
N ARG A 238 -19.51 20.56 -5.12
CA ARG A 238 -19.87 19.15 -5.35
C ARG A 238 -18.74 18.38 -6.04
N ASN A 239 -18.71 17.08 -5.84
CA ASN A 239 -17.90 16.20 -6.67
C ASN A 239 -18.39 16.27 -8.13
N ILE A 240 -17.45 16.21 -9.07
CA ILE A 240 -17.74 16.28 -10.52
C ILE A 240 -17.52 14.89 -11.12
N PRO A 241 -18.56 14.22 -11.64
CA PRO A 241 -18.38 12.99 -12.39
C PRO A 241 -17.43 13.15 -13.58
N LEU A 242 -16.59 12.16 -13.85
CA LEU A 242 -15.65 12.21 -14.97
C LEU A 242 -16.35 12.39 -16.34
N THR A 243 -17.61 12.00 -16.45
CA THR A 243 -18.42 12.23 -17.65
C THR A 243 -18.73 13.71 -17.89
N GLU A 244 -18.72 14.55 -16.85
CA GLU A 244 -18.98 15.98 -16.92
C GLU A 244 -17.75 16.84 -17.28
N ILE A 245 -16.56 16.23 -17.36
CA ILE A 245 -15.36 16.97 -17.83
C ILE A 245 -15.25 17.02 -19.37
N ARG A 246 -16.11 16.27 -20.06
CA ARG A 246 -16.17 16.29 -21.51
C ARG A 246 -16.50 17.69 -22.02
N GLY A 247 -15.69 18.18 -22.95
CA GLY A 247 -15.87 19.52 -23.50
C GLY A 247 -15.21 20.64 -22.66
N LYS A 248 -14.52 20.30 -21.55
CA LYS A 248 -13.75 21.27 -20.76
C LYS A 248 -12.26 21.21 -21.09
N ASN A 249 -11.58 22.35 -21.01
CA ASN A 249 -10.13 22.43 -21.10
C ASN A 249 -9.52 22.06 -19.75
N ILE A 250 -8.64 21.07 -19.73
CA ILE A 250 -8.10 20.53 -18.49
C ILE A 250 -6.64 20.93 -18.32
N LEU A 251 -6.30 21.51 -17.17
CA LEU A 251 -4.93 21.66 -16.71
C LEU A 251 -4.61 20.52 -15.76
N LEU A 252 -3.80 19.55 -16.19
CA LEU A 252 -3.32 18.46 -15.34
C LEU A 252 -2.08 18.89 -14.57
N LEU A 253 -2.15 18.87 -13.24
CA LEU A 253 -0.99 19.01 -12.35
C LEU A 253 -0.60 17.64 -11.83
N ALA A 254 0.59 17.13 -12.20
CA ALA A 254 1.01 15.79 -11.81
C ALA A 254 2.47 15.76 -11.34
N GLY A 255 2.67 15.56 -10.02
CA GLY A 255 3.95 15.30 -9.38
C GLY A 255 4.11 13.82 -8.99
N ILE A 256 3.84 12.92 -9.94
CA ILE A 256 3.92 11.47 -9.79
C ILE A 256 4.93 10.87 -10.78
N MET A 257 5.39 9.65 -10.50
CA MET A 257 6.44 8.99 -11.28
C MET A 257 6.08 8.72 -12.75
N SER A 258 4.80 8.48 -13.05
CA SER A 258 4.33 8.14 -14.41
C SER A 258 3.08 8.96 -14.79
N PRO A 259 3.23 10.26 -15.08
CA PRO A 259 2.09 11.11 -15.42
C PRO A 259 1.47 10.77 -16.78
N LYS A 260 2.23 10.17 -17.71
CA LYS A 260 1.77 9.87 -19.07
C LYS A 260 0.52 8.98 -19.14
N GLN A 261 0.43 7.97 -18.26
CA GLN A 261 -0.75 7.10 -18.25
C GLN A 261 -1.98 7.89 -17.80
N LEU A 262 -1.85 8.68 -16.73
CA LEU A 262 -2.92 9.56 -16.27
C LEU A 262 -3.36 10.56 -17.34
N GLU A 263 -2.40 11.10 -18.09
CA GLU A 263 -2.65 12.00 -19.21
C GLU A 263 -3.45 11.33 -20.34
N LEU A 264 -3.06 10.09 -20.73
CA LEU A 264 -3.78 9.31 -21.74
C LEU A 264 -5.20 8.96 -21.27
N ASP A 265 -5.33 8.56 -20.01
CA ASP A 265 -6.64 8.21 -19.44
C ASP A 265 -7.56 9.43 -19.38
N LEU A 266 -7.07 10.58 -18.91
CA LEU A 266 -7.85 11.82 -18.87
C LEU A 266 -8.25 12.30 -20.27
N ASN A 267 -7.38 12.18 -21.27
CA ASN A 267 -7.71 12.52 -22.65
C ASN A 267 -8.92 11.73 -23.17
N SER A 268 -9.09 10.48 -22.72
CA SER A 268 -10.26 9.68 -23.11
C SER A 268 -11.59 10.23 -22.57
N PHE A 269 -11.55 10.98 -21.47
CA PHE A 269 -12.74 11.61 -20.87
C PHE A 269 -13.01 13.02 -21.39
N THR A 270 -11.96 13.79 -21.75
CA THR A 270 -12.12 15.18 -22.21
C THR A 270 -12.69 15.29 -23.63
N GLY A 271 -12.54 14.25 -24.45
CA GLY A 271 -12.91 14.28 -25.87
C GLY A 271 -11.86 15.03 -26.71
N ASN A 272 -12.30 15.93 -27.59
CA ASN A 272 -11.40 16.68 -28.48
C ASN A 272 -10.84 17.96 -27.86
N ASN A 273 -11.04 18.19 -26.56
CA ASN A 273 -10.58 19.41 -25.91
C ASN A 273 -9.13 19.32 -25.46
N ALA A 274 -8.48 20.47 -25.30
CA ALA A 274 -7.07 20.52 -24.98
C ALA A 274 -6.80 20.06 -23.53
N LEU A 275 -5.92 19.09 -23.39
CA LEU A 275 -5.29 18.74 -22.12
C LEU A 275 -3.90 19.40 -22.07
N THR A 276 -3.71 20.31 -21.14
CA THR A 276 -2.41 20.92 -20.84
C THR A 276 -1.83 20.27 -19.60
N THR A 277 -0.59 19.80 -19.66
CA THR A 277 0.04 19.10 -18.51
C THR A 277 1.20 19.91 -17.96
N LEU A 278 1.17 20.18 -16.64
CA LEU A 278 2.31 20.64 -15.87
C LEU A 278 2.83 19.47 -15.03
N SER A 279 3.90 18.85 -15.52
CA SER A 279 4.55 17.72 -14.83
C SER A 279 5.61 18.21 -13.88
N PHE A 280 5.63 17.64 -12.67
CA PHE A 280 6.61 17.87 -11.61
C PHE A 280 7.32 16.55 -11.25
N GLN A 281 8.44 16.65 -10.54
CA GLN A 281 9.11 15.45 -10.02
C GLN A 281 8.27 14.77 -8.95
N ASP A 282 8.43 13.45 -8.80
CA ASP A 282 7.77 12.73 -7.71
C ASP A 282 8.22 13.28 -6.34
N HIS A 283 7.28 13.51 -5.46
CA HIS A 283 7.46 14.21 -4.17
C HIS A 283 7.95 15.66 -4.30
N HIS A 284 7.55 16.36 -5.35
CA HIS A 284 7.88 17.78 -5.54
C HIS A 284 7.23 18.67 -4.49
N ALA A 285 8.02 19.54 -3.87
CA ALA A 285 7.50 20.63 -3.04
C ALA A 285 7.24 21.85 -3.92
N PHE A 286 5.99 22.26 -4.04
CA PHE A 286 5.62 23.40 -4.88
C PHE A 286 6.27 24.70 -4.38
N THR A 287 7.01 25.34 -5.27
CA THR A 287 7.69 26.61 -5.00
C THR A 287 6.81 27.80 -5.42
N THR A 288 7.16 29.01 -4.99
CA THR A 288 6.46 30.24 -5.42
C THR A 288 6.47 30.40 -6.95
N LYS A 289 7.55 29.93 -7.64
CA LYS A 289 7.62 29.95 -9.10
C LYS A 289 6.63 28.98 -9.75
N ASP A 290 6.46 27.80 -9.15
CA ASP A 290 5.48 26.81 -9.62
C ASP A 290 4.06 27.34 -9.49
N ILE A 291 3.76 27.98 -8.35
CA ILE A 291 2.44 28.58 -8.11
C ILE A 291 2.14 29.70 -9.10
N HIS A 292 3.11 30.57 -9.35
CA HIS A 292 2.96 31.62 -10.38
C HIS A 292 2.67 31.00 -11.76
N ARG A 293 3.43 29.97 -12.14
CA ARG A 293 3.25 29.25 -13.40
C ARG A 293 1.86 28.59 -13.49
N ILE A 294 1.37 27.99 -12.41
CA ILE A 294 0.02 27.39 -12.35
C ILE A 294 -1.03 28.47 -12.56
N ASN A 295 -0.98 29.57 -11.80
CA ASN A 295 -1.92 30.69 -11.91
C ASN A 295 -1.94 31.28 -13.32
N GLU A 296 -0.77 31.59 -13.90
CA GLU A 296 -0.66 32.15 -15.25
C GLU A 296 -1.16 31.19 -16.33
N THR A 297 -0.79 29.91 -16.23
CA THR A 297 -1.21 28.93 -17.23
C THR A 297 -2.72 28.78 -17.20
N PHE A 298 -3.32 28.69 -16.02
CA PHE A 298 -4.76 28.54 -15.88
C PHE A 298 -5.53 29.77 -16.35
N ALA A 299 -5.08 30.98 -16.01
CA ALA A 299 -5.70 32.23 -16.44
C ALA A 299 -5.75 32.39 -17.97
N LYS A 300 -4.74 31.88 -18.71
CA LYS A 300 -4.66 31.92 -20.16
C LYS A 300 -5.52 30.87 -20.88
N MET A 301 -6.06 29.88 -20.16
CA MET A 301 -6.87 28.81 -20.77
C MET A 301 -8.29 29.30 -21.10
N PRO A 302 -8.85 28.90 -22.25
CA PRO A 302 -10.21 29.23 -22.60
C PRO A 302 -11.24 28.49 -21.72
N GLU A 303 -12.37 29.13 -21.49
CA GLU A 303 -13.51 28.52 -20.80
C GLU A 303 -14.29 27.53 -21.71
N PRO A 304 -14.95 26.53 -21.16
CA PRO A 304 -14.92 26.10 -19.76
C PRO A 304 -13.62 25.32 -19.42
N LYS A 305 -13.04 25.60 -18.25
CA LYS A 305 -11.75 25.03 -17.84
C LYS A 305 -11.79 24.48 -16.43
N LEU A 306 -10.90 23.51 -16.14
CA LEU A 306 -10.72 22.88 -14.82
C LEU A 306 -9.24 22.54 -14.60
N ILE A 307 -8.83 22.48 -13.34
CA ILE A 307 -7.55 21.90 -12.94
C ILE A 307 -7.82 20.54 -12.31
N VAL A 308 -7.11 19.53 -12.78
CA VAL A 308 -7.13 18.19 -12.22
C VAL A 308 -5.74 17.85 -11.65
N THR A 309 -5.70 17.35 -10.43
CA THR A 309 -4.47 16.89 -9.80
C THR A 309 -4.66 15.54 -9.12
N THR A 310 -3.57 14.91 -8.66
CA THR A 310 -3.64 13.64 -7.96
C THR A 310 -3.95 13.84 -6.48
N GLU A 311 -4.49 12.80 -5.78
CA GLU A 311 -4.67 12.84 -4.32
C GLU A 311 -3.34 13.08 -3.58
N LYS A 312 -2.23 12.55 -4.13
CA LYS A 312 -0.90 12.75 -3.57
C LYS A 312 -0.46 14.21 -3.65
N ASP A 313 -0.75 14.87 -4.75
CA ASP A 313 -0.40 16.28 -4.94
C ASP A 313 -1.38 17.20 -4.21
N LYS A 314 -2.67 16.82 -4.05
CA LYS A 314 -3.64 17.50 -3.19
C LYS A 314 -3.06 17.74 -1.81
N ALA A 315 -2.49 16.71 -1.17
CA ALA A 315 -1.90 16.82 0.17
C ALA A 315 -0.82 17.92 0.29
N ARG A 316 -0.13 18.20 -0.83
CA ARG A 316 0.93 19.24 -0.89
C ARG A 316 0.41 20.61 -1.27
N LEU A 317 -0.74 20.67 -1.96
CA LEU A 317 -1.33 21.92 -2.43
C LEU A 317 -2.21 22.59 -1.37
N VAL A 318 -2.79 21.83 -0.44
CA VAL A 318 -3.72 22.34 0.59
C VAL A 318 -3.07 23.44 1.45
N ASP A 319 -1.79 23.33 1.78
CA ASP A 319 -1.08 24.29 2.64
C ASP A 319 -0.53 25.51 1.88
N ILE A 320 -0.92 25.71 0.61
CA ILE A 320 -0.36 26.77 -0.23
C ILE A 320 -1.29 27.99 -0.27
N ASP A 321 -0.90 29.09 0.35
CA ASP A 321 -1.70 30.31 0.43
C ASP A 321 -1.73 31.14 -0.87
N LYS A 322 -0.75 30.97 -1.78
CA LYS A 322 -0.54 31.86 -2.95
C LYS A 322 -1.24 31.42 -4.23
N LEU A 323 -2.10 30.44 -4.18
CA LEU A 323 -2.98 30.10 -5.30
C LEU A 323 -4.04 31.19 -5.46
N SER A 324 -4.32 31.60 -6.72
CA SER A 324 -5.39 32.56 -7.01
C SER A 324 -6.77 31.98 -6.65
N ASP A 325 -7.73 32.86 -6.35
CA ASP A 325 -9.09 32.41 -6.03
C ASP A 325 -9.72 31.64 -7.19
N GLU A 326 -9.50 32.07 -8.44
CA GLU A 326 -9.92 31.36 -9.64
C GLU A 326 -9.38 29.92 -9.68
N VAL A 327 -8.10 29.68 -9.32
CA VAL A 327 -7.51 28.35 -9.22
C VAL A 327 -8.12 27.57 -8.10
N LYS A 328 -8.30 28.16 -6.89
CA LYS A 328 -8.88 27.49 -5.73
C LYS A 328 -10.32 27.01 -5.97
N GLU A 329 -11.10 27.77 -6.74
CA GLU A 329 -12.49 27.41 -7.09
C GLU A 329 -12.57 26.29 -8.13
N ASN A 330 -11.55 26.13 -8.97
CA ASN A 330 -11.58 25.23 -10.13
C ASN A 330 -10.60 24.06 -10.04
N ILE A 331 -9.95 23.83 -8.90
CA ILE A 331 -8.98 22.74 -8.71
C ILE A 331 -9.61 21.55 -7.98
N TYR A 332 -9.44 20.37 -8.59
CA TYR A 332 -10.00 19.13 -8.13
C TYR A 332 -8.93 18.04 -8.04
N ALA A 333 -9.02 17.22 -7.03
CA ALA A 333 -8.27 15.98 -6.95
C ALA A 333 -9.01 14.87 -7.69
N LEU A 334 -8.26 13.98 -8.33
CA LEU A 334 -8.78 12.77 -8.97
C LEU A 334 -8.46 11.56 -8.08
N PRO A 335 -9.43 11.10 -7.26
CA PRO A 335 -9.22 9.92 -6.46
C PRO A 335 -9.20 8.66 -7.31
N ILE A 336 -8.45 7.68 -6.82
CA ILE A 336 -8.37 6.36 -7.44
C ILE A 336 -8.79 5.28 -6.44
N LYS A 337 -9.39 4.22 -6.96
CA LYS A 337 -9.72 3.01 -6.20
C LYS A 337 -9.15 1.77 -6.88
N VAL A 338 -8.83 0.79 -6.07
CA VAL A 338 -8.43 -0.54 -6.54
C VAL A 338 -9.68 -1.35 -6.86
N SER A 339 -9.70 -2.00 -8.01
CA SER A 339 -10.72 -2.97 -8.41
C SER A 339 -10.05 -4.29 -8.76
N PHE A 340 -10.55 -5.38 -8.18
CA PHE A 340 -10.07 -6.72 -8.47
C PHE A 340 -10.67 -7.23 -9.78
N MET A 341 -9.85 -7.94 -10.53
CA MET A 341 -10.27 -8.55 -11.80
C MET A 341 -10.64 -10.02 -11.57
N LEU A 342 -11.31 -10.64 -12.58
CA LEU A 342 -11.70 -12.05 -12.56
C LEU A 342 -12.64 -12.42 -11.39
N ASP A 343 -13.48 -11.49 -10.92
CA ASP A 343 -14.42 -11.67 -9.81
C ASP A 343 -13.78 -12.25 -8.53
N LYS A 344 -12.48 -11.89 -8.31
CA LYS A 344 -11.70 -12.40 -7.16
C LYS A 344 -11.72 -11.50 -5.94
N GLU A 345 -12.46 -10.40 -5.98
CA GLU A 345 -12.54 -9.44 -4.88
C GLU A 345 -13.03 -10.09 -3.60
N GLU A 346 -14.16 -10.81 -3.66
CA GLU A 346 -14.74 -11.45 -2.49
C GLU A 346 -13.81 -12.53 -1.90
N THR A 347 -13.14 -13.31 -2.77
CA THR A 347 -12.17 -14.32 -2.31
C THR A 347 -11.00 -13.69 -1.56
N PHE A 348 -10.49 -12.55 -2.05
CA PHE A 348 -9.44 -11.78 -1.38
C PHE A 348 -9.95 -11.22 -0.05
N ASN A 349 -11.12 -10.58 -0.05
CA ASN A 349 -11.73 -9.97 1.14
C ASN A 349 -11.95 -10.99 2.25
N GLN A 350 -12.52 -12.13 1.93
CA GLN A 350 -12.74 -13.22 2.89
C GLN A 350 -11.44 -13.75 3.48
N LYS A 351 -10.38 -13.89 2.68
CA LYS A 351 -9.06 -14.30 3.17
C LYS A 351 -8.53 -13.32 4.21
N ILE A 352 -8.56 -12.02 3.90
CA ILE A 352 -8.06 -10.97 4.80
C ILE A 352 -8.89 -10.92 6.08
N ILE A 353 -10.22 -10.86 5.97
CA ILE A 353 -11.13 -10.78 7.13
C ILE A 353 -10.99 -12.03 8.02
N SER A 354 -10.96 -13.21 7.41
CA SER A 354 -10.82 -14.49 8.14
C SER A 354 -9.49 -14.56 8.87
N TYR A 355 -8.38 -14.11 8.25
CA TYR A 355 -7.08 -14.04 8.90
C TYR A 355 -7.12 -13.13 10.14
N VAL A 356 -7.66 -11.91 10.01
CA VAL A 356 -7.71 -10.97 11.13
C VAL A 356 -8.59 -11.50 12.26
N ARG A 357 -9.79 -12.03 11.96
CA ARG A 357 -10.70 -12.60 12.95
C ARG A 357 -10.10 -13.78 13.70
N LYS A 358 -9.43 -14.69 12.98
CA LYS A 358 -8.81 -15.89 13.58
C LYS A 358 -7.65 -15.55 14.51
N ASN A 359 -6.96 -14.46 14.27
CA ASN A 359 -5.76 -14.05 15.01
C ASN A 359 -5.99 -12.78 15.86
N SER A 360 -7.24 -12.32 16.01
CA SER A 360 -7.55 -11.20 16.90
C SER A 360 -7.25 -11.59 18.35
N ARG A 361 -6.87 -10.60 19.19
CA ARG A 361 -6.55 -10.82 20.61
C ARG A 361 -7.64 -11.59 21.35
N ASN A 362 -8.90 -11.28 21.10
CA ASN A 362 -10.03 -11.95 21.72
C ASN A 362 -10.09 -13.43 21.36
N SER A 363 -9.79 -13.82 20.11
CA SER A 363 -9.76 -15.22 19.71
C SER A 363 -8.54 -15.96 20.26
N ILE A 364 -7.42 -15.29 20.45
CA ILE A 364 -6.20 -15.85 21.06
C ILE A 364 -6.40 -16.06 22.55
N LEU A 365 -7.02 -15.10 23.25
CA LEU A 365 -7.35 -15.23 24.67
C LEU A 365 -8.34 -16.36 24.91
N ALA A 366 -9.41 -16.47 24.12
CA ALA A 366 -10.37 -17.57 24.21
C ALA A 366 -9.71 -18.94 24.01
N LYS A 367 -8.79 -19.07 23.05
CA LYS A 367 -8.02 -20.31 22.83
C LYS A 367 -7.09 -20.64 23.99
N ARG A 368 -6.41 -19.66 24.58
CA ARG A 368 -5.54 -19.85 25.75
C ARG A 368 -6.34 -20.32 26.97
N GLU A 369 -7.54 -19.78 27.19
CA GLU A 369 -8.45 -20.21 28.25
C GLU A 369 -8.94 -21.63 28.04
N ASP A 370 -9.26 -22.04 26.81
CA ASP A 370 -9.66 -23.42 26.50
C ASP A 370 -8.49 -24.39 26.64
N ASP A 371 -7.26 -24.03 26.24
CA ASP A 371 -6.07 -24.85 26.47
C ASP A 371 -5.72 -24.99 27.95
N HIS A 372 -5.95 -23.99 28.80
CA HIS A 372 -5.80 -24.06 30.24
C HIS A 372 -6.87 -24.96 30.86
N LYS A 373 -8.14 -24.82 30.47
CA LYS A 373 -9.24 -25.71 30.96
C LYS A 373 -9.03 -27.16 30.56
N SER A 374 -8.47 -27.44 29.37
CA SER A 374 -8.16 -28.79 28.92
C SER A 374 -7.01 -29.43 29.72
N LYS A 375 -6.03 -28.66 30.17
CA LYS A 375 -4.92 -29.16 31.01
C LYS A 375 -5.35 -29.43 32.44
N ASP A 376 -6.24 -28.60 32.99
CA ASP A 376 -6.77 -28.81 34.34
C ASP A 376 -7.75 -30.01 34.43
N SER A 377 -8.45 -30.36 33.35
CA SER A 377 -9.33 -31.51 33.28
C SER A 377 -8.59 -32.86 33.20
N HIS A 378 -7.30 -32.87 32.84
CA HIS A 378 -6.48 -34.09 32.84
C HIS A 378 -5.78 -34.37 34.16
N HIS A 379 -5.93 -33.53 35.21
CA HIS A 379 -5.35 -33.74 36.53
C HIS A 379 -6.33 -34.18 37.59
N SER A 380 -7.61 -34.41 37.27
CA SER A 380 -8.60 -34.98 38.19
C SER A 380 -8.71 -36.51 38.03
N GLY A 381 -7.87 -37.18 38.74
CA GLY A 381 -8.09 -38.43 39.44
C GLY A 381 -8.65 -39.64 38.68
N HIS A 382 -7.80 -40.53 38.21
CA HIS A 382 -8.10 -41.96 38.28
C HIS A 382 -7.08 -42.63 39.20
N ARG A 383 -7.48 -42.88 40.46
CA ARG A 383 -6.86 -43.90 41.30
C ARG A 383 -7.25 -45.25 40.71
N PRO A 384 -6.32 -46.17 40.47
CA PRO A 384 -6.65 -47.52 40.06
C PRO A 384 -7.28 -48.25 41.25
N ARG A 385 -8.50 -48.79 41.13
CA ARG A 385 -9.09 -49.71 42.01
C ARG A 385 -8.34 -51.06 41.90
N THR A 386 -7.63 -51.44 42.95
CA THR A 386 -7.06 -52.80 43.15
C THR A 386 -8.19 -53.78 43.23
N ILE A 387 -8.34 -54.69 42.27
CA ILE A 387 -9.21 -55.85 42.32
C ILE A 387 -8.39 -56.98 42.95
N SER A 388 -8.70 -57.33 44.18
CA SER A 388 -8.18 -58.55 44.80
C SER A 388 -8.94 -59.77 44.26
N PHE A 389 -8.25 -60.62 43.53
CA PHE A 389 -8.73 -61.96 43.24
C PHE A 389 -8.61 -62.81 44.53
N ARG A 390 -9.75 -63.26 45.09
CA ARG A 390 -9.82 -64.38 46.03
C ARG A 390 -9.95 -65.67 45.22
N ASP A 391 -9.01 -66.53 45.42
CA ASP A 391 -9.11 -67.95 45.06
C ASP A 391 -10.35 -68.60 45.67
N ASN A 392 -11.09 -69.37 44.87
CA ASN A 392 -11.84 -70.53 45.35
C ASN A 392 -11.81 -71.61 44.25
N ARG A 393 -11.11 -72.69 44.59
CA ARG A 393 -11.26 -74.12 44.21
C ARG A 393 -11.71 -74.43 42.77
#